data_f13e8531f0cc637a170edd6f261c17e6
#
_entry.id   f13e8531f0cc637a170edd6f261c17e6
#
_cell.length_a   1.000
_cell.length_b   1.000
_cell.length_c   1.000
_cell.angle_alpha   90.00
_cell.angle_beta   90.00
_cell.angle_gamma   90.00
#
_symmetry.space_group_name_H-M   'P 1'
#
loop_
_entity.id
_entity.type
_entity.pdbx_description
1 polymer ?
#
loop_
_entity_poly.entity_id
_entity_poly.type
_entity_poly.pdbx_seq_one_letter_code
_entity_poly.pdbx_strand_id
1 'polypeptide(L)'
;MDIVKLDSKRSRYIGMDWQSKLHPFAIAPNDFLICCDLRGCIFDKLDLSGCEFFGCRLNGTSFQGATLYETKFIGCFSDEADRPTDFSNAIATNVSVADCHINFLSEEHQPNLQNSFWDDDLILADSFPDFMKWPSEVAKAAADTLSERNDVRYNAAVKLGELDNPVVAPLLGCLLADKEWDVRAIALEVLGKLRHQEFLYGDEVLLEWMFLCLGDKHSIVRQTAAELVETISPPEHVLLTSINRMVVGASDEERLAGLLATIELCQLDDDYVDLCDREVIDSLLLGEGSEVRSESLRLLEIIGDR
;
A
#
# COMPACT_ATOMS: atom_id res chain seq x y z
N MET A 1 -9.67 6.97 2.77
CA MET A 1 -8.46 7.65 2.27
C MET A 1 -8.67 7.97 0.82
N ASP A 2 -8.46 9.21 0.43
CA ASP A 2 -8.83 9.65 -0.90
C ASP A 2 -7.69 9.55 -1.90
N ILE A 3 -8.03 9.66 -3.16
CA ILE A 3 -7.17 9.52 -4.32
C ILE A 3 -6.02 10.53 -4.24
N VAL A 4 -4.79 10.04 -4.14
CA VAL A 4 -3.60 10.88 -4.29
C VAL A 4 -3.27 10.99 -5.78
N LYS A 5 -3.59 12.13 -6.39
CA LYS A 5 -3.20 12.42 -7.78
C LYS A 5 -1.76 12.91 -7.81
N LEU A 6 -0.86 12.06 -8.25
CA LEU A 6 0.50 12.40 -8.59
C LEU A 6 0.64 12.37 -10.10
N ASP A 7 0.98 13.48 -10.66
CA ASP A 7 1.05 13.69 -12.10
C ASP A 7 -0.30 13.61 -12.82
N SER A 8 -0.56 14.48 -13.77
CA SER A 8 -1.87 14.75 -14.35
C SER A 8 -2.53 13.59 -15.13
N LYS A 9 -2.00 12.37 -15.04
CA LYS A 9 -2.45 11.20 -15.81
C LYS A 9 -2.60 9.90 -15.06
N ARG A 10 -2.12 9.76 -13.82
CA ARG A 10 -2.17 8.49 -13.08
C ARG A 10 -2.70 8.71 -11.68
N SER A 11 -3.70 7.94 -11.27
CA SER A 11 -4.16 7.93 -9.88
C SER A 11 -3.47 6.82 -9.09
N ARG A 12 -3.21 7.05 -7.82
CA ARG A 12 -2.68 6.05 -6.89
C ARG A 12 -3.71 5.77 -5.81
N TYR A 13 -4.04 4.51 -5.64
CA TYR A 13 -4.95 4.02 -4.62
C TYR A 13 -4.14 3.19 -3.63
N ILE A 14 -3.96 3.70 -2.41
CA ILE A 14 -3.09 3.08 -1.41
C ILE A 14 -3.94 2.58 -0.25
N GLY A 15 -3.80 1.30 0.12
CA GLY A 15 -4.45 0.69 1.27
C GLY A 15 -5.99 0.77 1.27
N MET A 16 -6.59 0.86 0.09
CA MET A 16 -8.05 0.98 -0.03
C MET A 16 -8.73 -0.33 0.32
N ASP A 17 -9.70 -0.28 1.21
CA ASP A 17 -10.64 -1.38 1.44
C ASP A 17 -11.84 -1.23 0.51
N TRP A 18 -11.81 -1.96 -0.60
CA TRP A 18 -12.89 -2.02 -1.59
C TRP A 18 -13.64 -3.35 -1.58
N GLN A 19 -13.46 -4.12 -0.54
CA GLN A 19 -14.05 -5.45 -0.42
C GLN A 19 -15.51 -5.49 -0.87
N SER A 20 -15.80 -6.35 -1.83
CA SER A 20 -17.14 -6.57 -2.39
C SER A 20 -17.83 -5.34 -3.01
N LYS A 21 -17.08 -4.29 -3.35
CA LYS A 21 -17.63 -3.14 -4.07
C LYS A 21 -17.76 -3.47 -5.55
N LEU A 22 -18.99 -3.32 -6.04
CA LEU A 22 -19.29 -3.36 -7.47
C LEU A 22 -18.66 -2.12 -8.12
N HIS A 23 -17.73 -2.34 -9.05
CA HIS A 23 -17.01 -1.30 -9.79
C HIS A 23 -16.34 -0.26 -8.89
N PRO A 24 -15.06 -0.31 -8.65
CA PRO A 24 -14.31 0.85 -8.16
C PRO A 24 -14.35 1.93 -9.25
N PHE A 25 -15.29 2.84 -9.12
CA PHE A 25 -15.76 3.80 -10.16
C PHE A 25 -14.71 4.77 -10.71
N ALA A 26 -13.48 4.69 -10.25
CA ALA A 26 -12.49 5.69 -10.57
C ALA A 26 -11.22 5.14 -11.25
N ILE A 27 -11.08 3.81 -11.39
CA ILE A 27 -9.87 3.24 -12.00
C ILE A 27 -9.87 3.51 -13.49
N ALA A 28 -8.78 4.08 -13.94
CA ALA A 28 -8.49 4.37 -15.33
C ALA A 28 -7.20 3.65 -15.77
N PRO A 29 -6.97 3.48 -17.08
CA PRO A 29 -5.71 2.94 -17.57
C PRO A 29 -4.50 3.67 -16.99
N ASN A 30 -3.46 2.90 -16.64
CA ASN A 30 -2.21 3.34 -16.02
C ASN A 30 -2.32 3.74 -14.53
N ASP A 31 -3.39 3.47 -13.83
CA ASP A 31 -3.49 3.71 -12.40
C ASP A 31 -2.71 2.68 -11.57
N PHE A 32 -2.34 3.07 -10.35
CA PHE A 32 -1.65 2.22 -9.39
C PHE A 32 -2.59 1.82 -8.24
N LEU A 33 -2.63 0.54 -7.94
CA LEU A 33 -3.35 -0.02 -6.80
C LEU A 33 -2.34 -0.69 -5.86
N ILE A 34 -2.16 -0.13 -4.69
CA ILE A 34 -1.07 -0.48 -3.79
C ILE A 34 -1.64 -1.01 -2.49
N CYS A 35 -1.34 -2.27 -2.16
CA CYS A 35 -1.79 -2.92 -0.93
C CYS A 35 -3.31 -2.76 -0.70
N CYS A 36 -4.09 -2.78 -1.77
CA CYS A 36 -5.54 -2.63 -1.70
C CYS A 36 -6.21 -3.96 -1.39
N ASP A 37 -7.26 -3.91 -0.56
CA ASP A 37 -8.15 -5.04 -0.36
C ASP A 37 -9.24 -5.02 -1.43
N LEU A 38 -9.06 -5.84 -2.46
CA LEU A 38 -9.94 -5.95 -3.63
C LEU A 38 -10.82 -7.20 -3.59
N ARG A 39 -10.87 -7.87 -2.44
CA ARG A 39 -11.63 -9.13 -2.31
C ARG A 39 -13.09 -8.97 -2.74
N GLY A 40 -13.50 -9.79 -3.70
CA GLY A 40 -14.86 -9.78 -4.24
C GLY A 40 -15.21 -8.54 -5.07
N CYS A 41 -14.24 -7.71 -5.45
CA CYS A 41 -14.45 -6.61 -6.40
C CYS A 41 -14.74 -7.12 -7.80
N ILE A 42 -15.45 -6.33 -8.59
CA ILE A 42 -15.80 -6.64 -9.97
C ILE A 42 -15.18 -5.60 -10.89
N PHE A 43 -14.19 -6.02 -11.67
CA PHE A 43 -13.52 -5.23 -12.71
C PHE A 43 -13.92 -5.69 -14.12
N ASP A 44 -15.07 -6.36 -14.25
CA ASP A 44 -15.51 -6.97 -15.50
C ASP A 44 -15.58 -5.95 -16.63
N LYS A 45 -14.95 -6.30 -17.75
CA LYS A 45 -14.93 -5.52 -18.99
C LYS A 45 -14.33 -4.13 -18.88
N LEU A 46 -13.64 -3.82 -17.78
CA LEU A 46 -12.91 -2.56 -17.65
C LEU A 46 -11.63 -2.58 -18.50
N ASP A 47 -11.22 -1.40 -18.93
CA ASP A 47 -9.90 -1.19 -19.50
C ASP A 47 -8.93 -0.85 -18.37
N LEU A 48 -8.08 -1.81 -18.03
CA LEU A 48 -7.05 -1.73 -16.99
C LEU A 48 -5.65 -1.70 -17.61
N SER A 49 -5.54 -1.30 -18.88
CA SER A 49 -4.27 -1.23 -19.59
C SER A 49 -3.25 -0.38 -18.84
N GLY A 50 -2.04 -0.93 -18.66
CA GLY A 50 -0.94 -0.27 -17.95
C GLY A 50 -1.15 -0.07 -16.46
N CYS A 51 -2.23 -0.60 -15.86
CA CYS A 51 -2.43 -0.56 -14.41
C CYS A 51 -1.39 -1.43 -13.71
N GLU A 52 -1.00 -1.02 -12.51
CA GLU A 52 -0.10 -1.77 -11.65
C GLU A 52 -0.82 -2.13 -10.34
N PHE A 53 -0.94 -3.44 -10.08
CA PHE A 53 -1.48 -4.00 -8.84
C PHE A 53 -0.30 -4.50 -8.00
N PHE A 54 0.00 -3.82 -6.91
CA PHE A 54 1.10 -4.16 -6.03
C PHE A 54 0.58 -4.59 -4.66
N GLY A 55 0.91 -5.80 -4.22
CA GLY A 55 0.53 -6.34 -2.92
C GLY A 55 -0.98 -6.44 -2.69
N CYS A 56 -1.79 -6.47 -3.75
CA CYS A 56 -3.24 -6.45 -3.63
C CYS A 56 -3.82 -7.84 -3.27
N ARG A 57 -4.92 -7.83 -2.51
CA ARG A 57 -5.69 -9.03 -2.15
C ARG A 57 -6.79 -9.25 -3.16
N LEU A 58 -6.74 -10.38 -3.86
CA LEU A 58 -7.57 -10.67 -5.04
C LEU A 58 -8.58 -11.80 -4.84
N ASN A 59 -8.79 -12.32 -3.61
CA ASN A 59 -9.71 -13.42 -3.36
C ASN A 59 -11.12 -13.11 -3.85
N GLY A 60 -11.63 -13.88 -4.80
CA GLY A 60 -12.95 -13.68 -5.40
C GLY A 60 -13.11 -12.43 -6.25
N THR A 61 -12.01 -11.76 -6.58
CA THR A 61 -12.03 -10.63 -7.52
C THR A 61 -12.30 -11.12 -8.93
N SER A 62 -13.18 -10.42 -9.66
CA SER A 62 -13.49 -10.72 -11.05
C SER A 62 -12.90 -9.69 -12.00
N PHE A 63 -12.16 -10.18 -12.99
CA PHE A 63 -11.62 -9.44 -14.13
C PHE A 63 -12.23 -9.97 -15.45
N GLN A 64 -13.43 -10.53 -15.40
CA GLN A 64 -14.05 -11.19 -16.54
C GLN A 64 -14.16 -10.25 -17.76
N GLY A 65 -13.51 -10.62 -18.85
CA GLY A 65 -13.51 -9.83 -20.09
C GLY A 65 -12.81 -8.49 -19.98
N ALA A 66 -12.04 -8.23 -18.92
CA ALA A 66 -11.24 -7.00 -18.78
C ALA A 66 -10.11 -6.96 -19.82
N THR A 67 -9.70 -5.74 -20.19
CA THR A 67 -8.50 -5.51 -21.00
C THR A 67 -7.32 -5.25 -20.08
N LEU A 68 -6.30 -6.13 -20.16
CA LEU A 68 -5.12 -6.14 -19.29
C LEU A 68 -3.83 -5.93 -20.12
N TYR A 69 -3.86 -5.02 -21.10
CA TYR A 69 -2.69 -4.72 -21.92
C TYR A 69 -1.62 -4.02 -21.07
N GLU A 70 -0.39 -4.59 -21.03
CA GLU A 70 0.74 -4.08 -20.22
C GLU A 70 0.42 -3.91 -18.72
N THR A 71 -0.58 -4.62 -18.21
CA THR A 71 -0.93 -4.61 -16.79
C THR A 71 0.11 -5.39 -15.98
N LYS A 72 0.43 -4.92 -14.77
CA LYS A 72 1.36 -5.59 -13.87
C LYS A 72 0.65 -6.04 -12.59
N PHE A 73 0.96 -7.27 -12.17
CA PHE A 73 0.59 -7.81 -10.87
C PHE A 73 1.88 -8.20 -10.12
N ILE A 74 2.15 -7.55 -9.01
CA ILE A 74 3.37 -7.74 -8.22
C ILE A 74 2.99 -8.04 -6.77
N GLY A 75 3.44 -9.18 -6.23
CA GLY A 75 3.16 -9.57 -4.85
C GLY A 75 1.68 -9.74 -4.51
N CYS A 76 0.82 -9.93 -5.51
CA CYS A 76 -0.62 -10.08 -5.30
C CYS A 76 -0.98 -11.47 -4.77
N PHE A 77 -2.08 -11.52 -3.99
CA PHE A 77 -2.47 -12.72 -3.27
C PHE A 77 -3.94 -13.08 -3.46
N SER A 78 -4.21 -14.36 -3.75
CA SER A 78 -5.53 -14.99 -3.57
C SER A 78 -5.38 -16.40 -3.00
N ASP A 79 -6.12 -16.69 -1.90
CA ASP A 79 -6.05 -17.96 -1.18
C ASP A 79 -6.88 -19.05 -1.87
N GLU A 80 -6.42 -20.30 -1.83
CA GLU A 80 -7.14 -21.47 -2.36
C GLU A 80 -8.40 -21.82 -1.57
N ALA A 81 -8.38 -21.56 -0.28
CA ALA A 81 -9.48 -21.88 0.62
C ALA A 81 -10.70 -20.96 0.47
N ASP A 82 -10.54 -19.84 -0.21
CA ASP A 82 -11.57 -18.83 -0.41
C ASP A 82 -12.02 -18.78 -1.88
N ARG A 83 -12.54 -17.68 -2.32
CA ARG A 83 -12.98 -17.51 -3.70
C ARG A 83 -11.81 -17.29 -4.64
N PRO A 84 -11.73 -18.00 -5.77
CA PRO A 84 -10.66 -17.79 -6.74
C PRO A 84 -10.81 -16.44 -7.45
N THR A 85 -9.69 -15.95 -7.97
CA THR A 85 -9.70 -14.82 -8.89
C THR A 85 -10.18 -15.28 -10.28
N ASP A 86 -11.11 -14.52 -10.88
CA ASP A 86 -11.69 -14.87 -12.18
C ASP A 86 -11.17 -13.94 -13.29
N PHE A 87 -10.36 -14.49 -14.19
CA PHE A 87 -9.86 -13.81 -15.38
C PHE A 87 -10.51 -14.32 -16.68
N SER A 88 -11.65 -14.99 -16.60
CA SER A 88 -12.32 -15.57 -17.76
C SER A 88 -12.53 -14.54 -18.87
N ASN A 89 -12.10 -14.88 -20.09
CA ASN A 89 -12.18 -14.02 -21.27
C ASN A 89 -11.44 -12.67 -21.16
N ALA A 90 -10.61 -12.47 -20.14
CA ALA A 90 -9.75 -11.29 -20.09
C ALA A 90 -8.73 -11.30 -21.23
N ILE A 91 -8.47 -10.13 -21.81
CA ILE A 91 -7.45 -9.94 -22.84
C ILE A 91 -6.15 -9.54 -22.15
N ALA A 92 -5.29 -10.52 -21.88
CA ALA A 92 -4.03 -10.34 -21.17
C ALA A 92 -2.85 -10.36 -22.15
N THR A 93 -2.50 -9.20 -22.70
CA THR A 93 -1.39 -9.02 -23.64
C THR A 93 -0.27 -8.22 -22.98
N ASN A 94 0.96 -8.72 -23.03
CA ASN A 94 2.13 -8.13 -22.36
C ASN A 94 1.92 -7.93 -20.85
N VAL A 95 1.15 -8.79 -20.21
CA VAL A 95 0.95 -8.75 -18.76
C VAL A 95 2.21 -9.24 -18.07
N SER A 96 2.65 -8.53 -17.03
CA SER A 96 3.73 -8.94 -16.14
C SER A 96 3.14 -9.42 -14.82
N VAL A 97 3.59 -10.57 -14.34
CA VAL A 97 3.20 -11.11 -13.04
C VAL A 97 4.46 -11.55 -12.30
N ALA A 98 4.72 -10.93 -11.17
CA ALA A 98 5.89 -11.20 -10.36
C ALA A 98 5.50 -11.44 -8.90
N ASP A 99 6.15 -12.43 -8.26
CA ASP A 99 5.99 -12.74 -6.83
C ASP A 99 4.53 -12.91 -6.36
N CYS A 100 3.66 -13.38 -7.23
CA CYS A 100 2.23 -13.53 -6.93
C CYS A 100 1.87 -14.95 -6.46
N HIS A 101 0.79 -15.00 -5.67
CA HIS A 101 0.10 -16.25 -5.36
C HIS A 101 -1.37 -16.11 -5.75
N ILE A 102 -1.70 -16.49 -6.98
CA ILE A 102 -3.03 -16.34 -7.55
C ILE A 102 -3.62 -17.71 -7.83
N ASN A 103 -4.78 -18.00 -7.27
CA ASN A 103 -5.49 -19.25 -7.44
C ASN A 103 -6.68 -19.13 -8.38
N PHE A 104 -6.81 -20.14 -9.23
CA PHE A 104 -7.91 -20.30 -10.17
C PHE A 104 -8.63 -21.61 -9.87
N LEU A 105 -9.98 -21.61 -9.85
CA LEU A 105 -10.77 -22.84 -9.66
C LEU A 105 -10.65 -23.82 -10.83
N SER A 106 -10.49 -23.30 -12.04
CA SER A 106 -10.43 -24.09 -13.27
C SER A 106 -9.70 -23.32 -14.36
N GLU A 107 -9.34 -24.03 -15.43
CA GLU A 107 -8.76 -23.41 -16.63
C GLU A 107 -9.67 -22.32 -17.24
N GLU A 108 -10.98 -22.40 -17.04
CA GLU A 108 -11.94 -21.41 -17.54
C GLU A 108 -11.79 -20.04 -16.90
N HIS A 109 -11.18 -19.96 -15.71
CA HIS A 109 -10.93 -18.71 -14.98
C HIS A 109 -9.56 -18.11 -15.30
N GLN A 110 -8.77 -18.78 -16.13
CA GLN A 110 -7.49 -18.27 -16.57
C GLN A 110 -7.64 -17.21 -17.66
N PRO A 111 -6.75 -16.21 -17.74
CA PRO A 111 -6.78 -15.25 -18.82
C PRO A 111 -6.34 -15.88 -20.15
N ASN A 112 -6.79 -15.26 -21.25
CA ASN A 112 -6.22 -15.55 -22.56
C ASN A 112 -4.89 -14.79 -22.69
N LEU A 113 -3.79 -15.50 -22.49
CA LEU A 113 -2.44 -14.93 -22.43
C LEU A 113 -1.85 -14.77 -23.83
N GLN A 114 -1.46 -13.53 -24.17
CA GLN A 114 -0.69 -13.23 -25.38
C GLN A 114 0.55 -12.43 -25.02
N ASN A 115 1.74 -12.97 -25.29
CA ASN A 115 3.02 -12.33 -24.99
C ASN A 115 3.12 -11.85 -23.54
N SER A 116 2.56 -12.60 -22.60
CA SER A 116 2.60 -12.27 -21.19
C SER A 116 3.85 -12.85 -20.54
N PHE A 117 4.38 -12.16 -19.53
CA PHE A 117 5.64 -12.44 -18.88
C PHE A 117 5.41 -12.77 -17.40
N TRP A 118 6.15 -13.77 -16.90
CA TRP A 118 6.06 -14.28 -15.54
C TRP A 118 7.44 -14.17 -14.88
N ASP A 119 7.54 -13.43 -13.80
CA ASP A 119 8.80 -13.10 -13.11
C ASP A 119 9.89 -12.47 -14.01
N ASP A 120 10.90 -11.89 -13.40
CA ASP A 120 11.94 -11.06 -14.06
C ASP A 120 12.69 -11.73 -15.20
N ASP A 121 12.65 -13.06 -15.31
CA ASP A 121 13.42 -13.84 -16.27
C ASP A 121 12.64 -14.50 -17.39
N LEU A 122 11.39 -14.12 -17.67
CA LEU A 122 10.75 -14.50 -18.91
C LEU A 122 10.33 -15.95 -19.11
N ILE A 123 9.13 -16.28 -19.00
CA ILE A 123 8.62 -17.36 -19.82
C ILE A 123 7.26 -16.95 -20.39
N LEU A 124 7.14 -16.94 -21.71
CA LEU A 124 5.87 -17.00 -22.39
C LEU A 124 5.19 -18.29 -21.94
N ALA A 125 4.19 -18.18 -21.10
CA ALA A 125 3.44 -19.33 -20.66
C ALA A 125 2.07 -19.34 -21.33
N ASP A 126 1.71 -20.48 -21.91
CA ASP A 126 0.35 -20.73 -22.40
C ASP A 126 -0.64 -20.94 -21.24
N SER A 127 -0.13 -21.03 -20.01
CA SER A 127 -0.92 -21.21 -18.77
C SER A 127 -0.17 -20.64 -17.57
N PHE A 128 -0.91 -20.26 -16.51
CA PHE A 128 -0.32 -19.87 -15.23
C PHE A 128 0.45 -21.03 -14.61
N PRO A 129 1.76 -20.92 -14.41
CA PRO A 129 2.59 -22.02 -13.96
C PRO A 129 2.50 -22.23 -12.44
N ASP A 130 2.82 -23.45 -12.01
CA ASP A 130 2.82 -23.83 -10.59
C ASP A 130 3.80 -23.04 -9.71
N PHE A 131 4.83 -22.41 -10.32
CA PHE A 131 5.79 -21.61 -9.57
C PHE A 131 5.24 -20.27 -9.04
N MET A 132 4.07 -19.82 -9.50
CA MET A 132 3.34 -18.68 -8.93
C MET A 132 2.73 -18.98 -7.56
N LYS A 133 3.07 -20.09 -6.96
CA LYS A 133 2.62 -20.43 -5.61
C LYS A 133 3.71 -20.15 -4.61
N TRP A 134 3.38 -19.33 -3.65
CA TRP A 134 4.27 -19.08 -2.52
C TRP A 134 4.53 -20.37 -1.72
N PRO A 135 5.66 -20.45 -1.02
CA PRO A 135 5.87 -21.49 -0.02
C PRO A 135 4.66 -21.56 0.94
N SER A 136 4.30 -22.77 1.35
CA SER A 136 3.09 -23.00 2.18
C SER A 136 3.06 -22.17 3.47
N GLU A 137 4.22 -21.87 4.04
CA GLU A 137 4.34 -21.04 5.25
C GLU A 137 4.00 -19.58 4.97
N VAL A 138 4.44 -19.06 3.83
CA VAL A 138 4.13 -17.69 3.37
C VAL A 138 2.65 -17.57 3.05
N ALA A 139 2.10 -18.50 2.25
CA ALA A 139 0.70 -18.50 1.89
C ALA A 139 -0.20 -18.59 3.13
N LYS A 140 0.17 -19.42 4.12
CA LYS A 140 -0.56 -19.51 5.38
C LYS A 140 -0.51 -18.20 6.17
N ALA A 141 0.66 -17.60 6.32
CA ALA A 141 0.79 -16.32 7.04
C ALA A 141 0.01 -15.20 6.32
N ALA A 142 0.02 -15.19 4.98
CA ALA A 142 -0.78 -14.28 4.18
C ALA A 142 -2.29 -14.46 4.42
N ALA A 143 -2.78 -15.70 4.44
CA ALA A 143 -4.18 -15.99 4.77
C ALA A 143 -4.55 -15.51 6.19
N ASP A 144 -3.66 -15.68 7.15
CA ASP A 144 -3.87 -15.23 8.53
C ASP A 144 -3.96 -13.69 8.63
N THR A 145 -3.34 -12.92 7.71
CA THR A 145 -3.52 -11.45 7.65
C THR A 145 -4.94 -11.02 7.31
N LEU A 146 -5.76 -11.92 6.74
CA LEU A 146 -7.16 -11.67 6.37
C LEU A 146 -8.15 -12.01 7.49
N SER A 147 -7.67 -12.52 8.63
CA SER A 147 -8.53 -12.94 9.72
C SER A 147 -9.36 -11.79 10.31
N GLU A 148 -10.60 -12.05 10.67
CA GLU A 148 -11.44 -11.11 11.41
C GLU A 148 -10.86 -10.78 12.80
N ARG A 149 -10.06 -11.67 13.38
CA ARG A 149 -9.45 -11.55 14.69
C ARG A 149 -8.14 -10.76 14.61
N ASN A 150 -8.03 -9.67 15.38
CA ASN A 150 -6.83 -8.84 15.43
C ASN A 150 -5.61 -9.59 15.95
N ASP A 151 -5.77 -10.47 16.97
CA ASP A 151 -4.67 -11.26 17.50
C ASP A 151 -4.08 -12.23 16.46
N VAL A 152 -4.89 -12.73 15.54
CA VAL A 152 -4.41 -13.57 14.43
C VAL A 152 -3.63 -12.71 13.42
N ARG A 153 -4.16 -11.54 13.04
CA ARG A 153 -3.46 -10.63 12.11
C ARG A 153 -2.16 -10.11 12.70
N TYR A 154 -2.14 -9.77 13.99
CA TYR A 154 -0.92 -9.39 14.72
C TYR A 154 0.15 -10.49 14.64
N ASN A 155 -0.23 -11.73 14.98
CA ASN A 155 0.68 -12.86 14.93
C ASN A 155 1.13 -13.20 13.50
N ALA A 156 0.28 -12.95 12.51
CA ALA A 156 0.65 -13.09 11.10
C ALA A 156 1.76 -12.12 10.72
N ALA A 157 1.70 -10.85 11.15
CA ALA A 157 2.77 -9.88 10.93
C ALA A 157 4.10 -10.35 11.55
N VAL A 158 4.08 -10.81 12.80
CA VAL A 158 5.27 -11.36 13.47
C VAL A 158 5.82 -12.56 12.69
N LYS A 159 4.95 -13.47 12.27
CA LYS A 159 5.35 -14.68 11.53
C LYS A 159 5.95 -14.34 10.17
N LEU A 160 5.39 -13.38 9.46
CA LEU A 160 5.95 -12.89 8.19
C LEU A 160 7.39 -12.39 8.37
N GLY A 161 7.68 -11.68 9.46
CA GLY A 161 9.04 -11.20 9.76
C GLY A 161 10.08 -12.29 10.02
N GLU A 162 9.65 -13.52 10.31
CA GLU A 162 10.54 -14.68 10.46
C GLU A 162 10.85 -15.36 9.12
N LEU A 163 10.12 -15.02 8.06
CA LEU A 163 10.23 -15.64 6.74
C LEU A 163 11.19 -14.84 5.86
N ASP A 164 12.13 -15.53 5.24
CA ASP A 164 13.09 -14.94 4.29
C ASP A 164 12.52 -15.06 2.87
N ASN A 165 11.58 -14.15 2.54
CA ASN A 165 10.90 -14.15 1.25
C ASN A 165 10.55 -12.72 0.81
N PRO A 166 10.80 -12.33 -0.45
CA PRO A 166 10.56 -10.96 -0.94
C PRO A 166 9.10 -10.49 -0.81
N VAL A 167 8.13 -11.41 -0.86
CA VAL A 167 6.70 -11.04 -0.77
C VAL A 167 6.26 -10.62 0.64
N VAL A 168 7.12 -10.77 1.64
CA VAL A 168 6.81 -10.39 3.03
C VAL A 168 6.56 -8.89 3.14
N ALA A 169 7.36 -8.05 2.46
CA ALA A 169 7.20 -6.61 2.53
C ALA A 169 5.83 -6.11 1.99
N PRO A 170 5.37 -6.50 0.80
CA PRO A 170 4.01 -6.18 0.34
C PRO A 170 2.92 -6.67 1.28
N LEU A 171 3.04 -7.86 1.86
CA LEU A 171 2.06 -8.41 2.79
C LEU A 171 1.97 -7.61 4.09
N LEU A 172 3.11 -7.19 4.63
CA LEU A 172 3.16 -6.27 5.78
C LEU A 172 2.61 -4.89 5.40
N GLY A 173 2.89 -4.41 4.17
CA GLY A 173 2.31 -3.18 3.64
C GLY A 173 0.78 -3.19 3.70
N CYS A 174 0.12 -4.31 3.41
CA CYS A 174 -1.33 -4.44 3.55
C CYS A 174 -1.82 -4.23 4.99
N LEU A 175 -1.02 -4.59 5.98
CA LEU A 175 -1.36 -4.43 7.40
C LEU A 175 -1.16 -3.00 7.92
N LEU A 176 -0.49 -2.11 7.17
CA LEU A 176 -0.39 -0.68 7.51
C LEU A 176 -1.75 0.04 7.43
N ALA A 177 -2.74 -0.54 6.73
CA ALA A 177 -4.12 -0.07 6.69
C ALA A 177 -5.04 -0.75 7.71
N ASP A 178 -4.52 -1.62 8.57
CA ASP A 178 -5.36 -2.36 9.51
C ASP A 178 -6.17 -1.42 10.40
N LYS A 179 -7.39 -1.80 10.71
CA LYS A 179 -8.28 -1.02 11.59
C LYS A 179 -7.73 -0.90 13.02
N GLU A 180 -6.95 -1.90 13.46
CA GLU A 180 -6.38 -1.97 14.78
C GLU A 180 -4.96 -1.38 14.80
N TRP A 181 -4.72 -0.45 15.70
CA TRP A 181 -3.44 0.26 15.76
C TRP A 181 -2.24 -0.64 16.09
N ASP A 182 -2.44 -1.66 16.92
CA ASP A 182 -1.40 -2.61 17.31
C ASP A 182 -0.94 -3.47 16.14
N VAL A 183 -1.85 -3.80 15.22
CA VAL A 183 -1.52 -4.51 13.98
C VAL A 183 -0.73 -3.60 13.04
N ARG A 184 -1.10 -2.31 12.92
CA ARG A 184 -0.32 -1.35 12.11
C ARG A 184 1.08 -1.14 12.69
N ALA A 185 1.19 -1.00 14.02
CA ALA A 185 2.47 -0.79 14.70
C ALA A 185 3.41 -1.99 14.53
N ILE A 186 2.92 -3.21 14.76
CA ILE A 186 3.77 -4.41 14.57
C ILE A 186 4.20 -4.59 13.11
N ALA A 187 3.35 -4.25 12.14
CA ALA A 187 3.72 -4.32 10.73
C ALA A 187 4.88 -3.37 10.41
N LEU A 188 4.86 -2.12 10.92
CA LEU A 188 5.98 -1.17 10.81
C LEU A 188 7.25 -1.69 11.47
N GLU A 189 7.15 -2.18 12.70
CA GLU A 189 8.29 -2.71 13.45
C GLU A 189 8.95 -3.88 12.71
N VAL A 190 8.15 -4.77 12.12
CA VAL A 190 8.63 -5.93 11.37
C VAL A 190 9.26 -5.48 10.05
N LEU A 191 8.64 -4.53 9.33
CA LEU A 191 9.22 -3.95 8.11
C LEU A 191 10.63 -3.39 8.37
N GLY A 192 10.85 -2.71 9.49
CA GLY A 192 12.15 -2.17 9.87
C GLY A 192 13.21 -3.23 10.16
N LYS A 193 12.80 -4.46 10.46
CA LYS A 193 13.70 -5.58 10.78
C LYS A 193 14.00 -6.49 9.60
N LEU A 194 13.34 -6.29 8.45
CA LEU A 194 13.55 -7.13 7.28
C LEU A 194 14.99 -7.03 6.78
N ARG A 195 15.58 -8.19 6.46
CA ARG A 195 16.96 -8.30 5.96
C ARG A 195 17.14 -7.67 4.58
N HIS A 196 16.10 -7.68 3.78
CA HIS A 196 16.05 -7.15 2.42
C HIS A 196 15.46 -5.73 2.41
N GLN A 197 16.05 -4.82 3.18
CA GLN A 197 15.63 -3.41 3.20
C GLN A 197 15.72 -2.72 1.83
N GLU A 198 16.51 -3.27 0.90
CA GLU A 198 16.54 -2.82 -0.49
C GLU A 198 15.16 -2.82 -1.17
N PHE A 199 14.21 -3.68 -0.74
CA PHE A 199 12.82 -3.61 -1.19
C PHE A 199 12.10 -2.35 -0.68
N LEU A 200 12.52 -1.82 0.46
CA LEU A 200 12.00 -0.56 0.99
C LEU A 200 12.52 0.64 0.20
N TYR A 201 13.74 0.56 -0.32
CA TYR A 201 14.38 1.64 -1.09
C TYR A 201 14.03 1.62 -2.58
N GLY A 202 13.85 0.43 -3.17
CA GLY A 202 13.50 0.27 -4.59
C GLY A 202 12.03 0.57 -4.88
N ASP A 203 11.19 0.53 -3.85
CA ASP A 203 9.75 0.67 -3.95
C ASP A 203 9.31 1.98 -3.30
N GLU A 204 9.40 3.10 -4.03
CA GLU A 204 8.90 4.41 -3.59
C GLU A 204 7.46 4.33 -3.06
N VAL A 205 6.71 3.37 -3.57
CA VAL A 205 5.34 3.08 -3.22
C VAL A 205 5.18 2.60 -1.77
N LEU A 206 6.00 1.65 -1.33
CA LEU A 206 5.93 1.16 0.03
C LEU A 206 6.42 2.23 1.01
N LEU A 207 7.43 3.01 0.62
CA LEU A 207 7.90 4.17 1.38
C LEU A 207 6.78 5.21 1.57
N GLU A 208 6.06 5.57 0.50
CA GLU A 208 4.91 6.49 0.62
C GLU A 208 3.87 5.96 1.61
N TRP A 209 3.61 4.67 1.58
CA TRP A 209 2.66 4.02 2.49
C TRP A 209 3.11 4.13 3.96
N MET A 210 4.39 3.90 4.22
CA MET A 210 4.98 4.05 5.55
C MET A 210 4.93 5.51 6.03
N PHE A 211 5.17 6.50 5.14
CA PHE A 211 5.08 7.91 5.48
C PHE A 211 3.66 8.35 5.87
N LEU A 212 2.62 7.73 5.31
CA LEU A 212 1.25 7.97 5.75
C LEU A 212 1.03 7.55 7.21
N CYS A 213 1.78 6.55 7.69
CA CYS A 213 1.71 6.12 9.10
C CYS A 213 2.32 7.14 10.08
N LEU A 214 3.18 8.06 9.61
CA LEU A 214 3.64 9.20 10.43
C LEU A 214 2.48 10.12 10.85
N GLY A 215 1.42 10.17 10.06
CA GLY A 215 0.19 10.92 10.34
C GLY A 215 -0.90 10.09 11.01
N ASP A 216 -0.62 8.88 11.49
CA ASP A 216 -1.63 8.01 12.11
C ASP A 216 -2.25 8.67 13.34
N LYS A 217 -3.55 8.45 13.54
CA LYS A 217 -4.28 8.94 14.72
C LYS A 217 -3.72 8.41 16.05
N HIS A 218 -3.08 7.25 16.03
CA HIS A 218 -2.53 6.61 17.22
C HIS A 218 -1.04 6.92 17.39
N SER A 219 -0.65 7.52 18.53
CA SER A 219 0.71 7.99 18.76
C SER A 219 1.79 6.91 18.66
N ILE A 220 1.48 5.67 19.11
CA ILE A 220 2.44 4.56 19.02
C ILE A 220 2.74 4.23 17.54
N VAL A 221 1.74 4.25 16.66
CA VAL A 221 1.96 4.01 15.22
C VAL A 221 2.84 5.11 14.62
N ARG A 222 2.57 6.38 14.95
CA ARG A 222 3.40 7.51 14.49
C ARG A 222 4.85 7.38 14.94
N GLN A 223 5.04 7.10 16.24
CA GLN A 223 6.38 6.93 16.82
C GLN A 223 7.13 5.77 16.16
N THR A 224 6.48 4.60 15.98
CA THR A 224 7.10 3.46 15.30
C THR A 224 7.45 3.80 13.84
N ALA A 225 6.60 4.57 13.15
CA ALA A 225 6.88 5.02 11.80
C ALA A 225 8.07 6.00 11.76
N ALA A 226 8.20 6.91 12.74
CA ALA A 226 9.32 7.82 12.84
C ALA A 226 10.65 7.08 13.10
N GLU A 227 10.66 6.14 14.03
CA GLU A 227 11.82 5.27 14.29
C GLU A 227 12.24 4.47 13.04
N LEU A 228 11.25 4.05 12.23
CA LEU A 228 11.51 3.35 10.98
C LEU A 228 12.12 4.29 9.94
N VAL A 229 11.63 5.52 9.81
CA VAL A 229 12.21 6.55 8.92
C VAL A 229 13.67 6.83 9.30
N GLU A 230 14.00 6.95 10.59
CA GLU A 230 15.38 7.10 11.06
C GLU A 230 16.25 5.90 10.65
N THR A 231 15.74 4.69 10.83
CA THR A 231 16.44 3.44 10.50
C THR A 231 16.73 3.31 9.01
N ILE A 232 15.75 3.63 8.18
CA ILE A 232 15.82 3.48 6.71
C ILE A 232 16.59 4.65 6.08
N SER A 233 16.53 5.85 6.68
CA SER A 233 17.10 7.09 6.14
C SER A 233 16.68 7.31 4.67
N PRO A 234 15.38 7.42 4.36
CA PRO A 234 14.91 7.55 3.00
C PRO A 234 15.40 8.85 2.36
N PRO A 235 15.40 8.96 1.02
CA PRO A 235 15.73 10.22 0.36
C PRO A 235 14.83 11.35 0.88
N GLU A 236 15.42 12.39 1.40
CA GLU A 236 14.73 13.53 2.05
C GLU A 236 13.62 14.12 1.17
N HIS A 237 13.89 14.28 -0.14
CA HIS A 237 12.90 14.84 -1.05
C HIS A 237 11.64 13.97 -1.21
N VAL A 238 11.73 12.65 -1.05
CA VAL A 238 10.57 11.73 -1.12
C VAL A 238 9.74 11.88 0.15
N LEU A 239 10.39 11.90 1.32
CA LEU A 239 9.74 12.10 2.62
C LEU A 239 9.00 13.44 2.65
N LEU A 240 9.71 14.54 2.33
CA LEU A 240 9.13 15.88 2.33
C LEU A 240 7.98 16.06 1.35
N THR A 241 8.09 15.49 0.15
CA THR A 241 7.00 15.54 -0.82
C THR A 241 5.74 14.89 -0.28
N SER A 242 5.88 13.75 0.41
CA SER A 242 4.75 13.02 0.98
C SER A 242 4.11 13.79 2.15
N ILE A 243 4.91 14.35 3.05
CA ILE A 243 4.42 15.13 4.19
C ILE A 243 3.76 16.42 3.72
N ASN A 244 4.42 17.21 2.88
CA ASN A 244 3.85 18.45 2.35
C ASN A 244 2.51 18.22 1.64
N ARG A 245 2.37 17.11 0.94
CA ARG A 245 1.09 16.74 0.32
C ARG A 245 -0.02 16.52 1.35
N MET A 246 0.29 15.88 2.46
CA MET A 246 -0.69 15.72 3.55
C MET A 246 -1.02 17.07 4.20
N VAL A 247 -0.03 17.90 4.50
CA VAL A 247 -0.22 19.21 5.14
C VAL A 247 -1.11 20.14 4.30
N VAL A 248 -0.96 20.15 2.97
CA VAL A 248 -1.81 20.92 2.05
C VAL A 248 -3.05 20.15 1.57
N GLY A 249 -3.35 19.02 2.17
CA GLY A 249 -4.44 18.13 1.79
C GLY A 249 -5.80 18.81 1.67
N ALA A 250 -6.69 18.22 0.90
CA ALA A 250 -8.01 18.76 0.60
C ALA A 250 -8.95 18.69 1.80
N SER A 251 -8.78 17.71 2.69
CA SER A 251 -9.59 17.49 3.89
C SER A 251 -8.86 17.88 5.17
N ASP A 252 -9.62 18.19 6.23
CA ASP A 252 -9.03 18.42 7.56
C ASP A 252 -8.36 17.17 8.11
N GLU A 253 -8.81 15.98 7.74
CA GLU A 253 -8.19 14.71 8.14
C GLU A 253 -6.79 14.55 7.53
N GLU A 254 -6.62 14.88 6.25
CA GLU A 254 -5.30 14.87 5.59
C GLU A 254 -4.36 15.92 6.19
N ARG A 255 -4.85 17.14 6.41
CA ARG A 255 -4.06 18.23 7.02
C ARG A 255 -3.63 17.87 8.42
N LEU A 256 -4.52 17.29 9.22
CA LEU A 256 -4.20 16.81 10.58
C LEU A 256 -3.14 15.73 10.53
N ALA A 257 -3.26 14.75 9.62
CA ALA A 257 -2.25 13.71 9.45
C ALA A 257 -0.88 14.31 9.08
N GLY A 258 -0.84 15.27 8.17
CA GLY A 258 0.39 15.99 7.80
C GLY A 258 1.04 16.73 8.96
N LEU A 259 0.25 17.45 9.77
CA LEU A 259 0.75 18.15 10.96
C LEU A 259 1.29 17.17 12.01
N LEU A 260 0.58 16.08 12.27
CA LEU A 260 1.04 15.03 13.20
C LEU A 260 2.35 14.40 12.72
N ALA A 261 2.47 14.10 11.42
CA ALA A 261 3.69 13.58 10.83
C ALA A 261 4.87 14.56 11.01
N THR A 262 4.65 15.83 10.73
CA THR A 262 5.67 16.88 10.90
C THR A 262 6.10 17.02 12.36
N ILE A 263 5.15 16.99 13.30
CA ILE A 263 5.45 17.06 14.74
C ILE A 263 6.31 15.88 15.18
N GLU A 264 5.97 14.66 14.78
CA GLU A 264 6.74 13.46 15.13
C GLU A 264 8.18 13.55 14.61
N LEU A 265 8.37 14.01 13.36
CA LEU A 265 9.71 14.17 12.79
C LEU A 265 10.51 15.28 13.49
N CYS A 266 9.91 16.44 13.76
CA CYS A 266 10.58 17.52 14.51
C CYS A 266 10.95 17.11 15.95
N GLN A 267 10.25 16.15 16.54
CA GLN A 267 10.60 15.58 17.84
C GLN A 267 11.72 14.55 17.75
N LEU A 268 11.85 13.89 16.60
CA LEU A 268 12.90 12.92 16.35
C LEU A 268 14.25 13.58 16.08
N ASP A 269 14.28 14.60 15.20
CA ASP A 269 15.50 15.32 14.81
C ASP A 269 15.18 16.79 14.53
N ASP A 270 16.05 17.68 15.03
CA ASP A 270 15.98 19.13 14.88
C ASP A 270 16.10 19.59 13.42
N ASP A 271 16.78 18.83 12.58
CA ASP A 271 16.96 19.14 11.16
C ASP A 271 15.61 19.20 10.41
N TYR A 272 14.59 18.48 10.88
CA TYR A 272 13.25 18.53 10.28
C TYR A 272 12.50 19.85 10.55
N VAL A 273 12.91 20.64 11.53
CA VAL A 273 12.32 21.95 11.82
C VAL A 273 12.58 22.93 10.67
N ASP A 274 13.77 22.88 10.09
CA ASP A 274 14.17 23.77 8.97
C ASP A 274 13.40 23.48 7.67
N LEU A 275 12.72 22.33 7.62
CA LEU A 275 11.92 21.89 6.46
C LEU A 275 10.46 22.32 6.55
N CYS A 276 10.05 22.94 7.66
CA CYS A 276 8.68 23.37 7.88
C CYS A 276 8.39 24.70 7.19
N ASP A 277 7.43 24.71 6.28
CA ASP A 277 6.92 25.96 5.69
C ASP A 277 5.97 26.68 6.66
N ARG A 278 6.52 27.68 7.35
CA ARG A 278 5.78 28.45 8.35
C ARG A 278 4.56 29.17 7.77
N GLU A 279 4.63 29.66 6.55
CA GLU A 279 3.49 30.34 5.90
C GLU A 279 2.32 29.38 5.67
N VAL A 280 2.62 28.14 5.30
CA VAL A 280 1.62 27.08 5.16
C VAL A 280 0.99 26.78 6.51
N ILE A 281 1.78 26.59 7.58
CA ILE A 281 1.27 26.30 8.92
C ILE A 281 0.40 27.45 9.44
N ASP A 282 0.84 28.71 9.27
CA ASP A 282 0.06 29.89 9.64
C ASP A 282 -1.29 29.96 8.89
N SER A 283 -1.32 29.52 7.64
CA SER A 283 -2.57 29.46 6.86
C SER A 283 -3.57 28.46 7.44
N LEU A 284 -3.10 27.37 8.02
CA LEU A 284 -3.95 26.34 8.63
C LEU A 284 -4.65 26.82 9.92
N LEU A 285 -4.09 27.82 10.60
CA LEU A 285 -4.71 28.45 11.77
C LEU A 285 -6.03 29.18 11.39
N LEU A 286 -6.16 29.60 10.14
CA LEU A 286 -7.35 30.30 9.63
C LEU A 286 -8.48 29.33 9.22
N GLY A 287 -8.20 28.03 9.17
CA GLY A 287 -9.17 27.00 8.82
C GLY A 287 -10.25 26.78 9.90
N GLU A 288 -11.32 26.06 9.55
CA GLU A 288 -12.45 25.80 10.46
C GLU A 288 -12.20 24.63 11.42
N GLY A 289 -11.28 23.72 11.11
CA GLY A 289 -10.99 22.51 11.89
C GLY A 289 -10.33 22.81 13.23
N SER A 290 -11.00 22.49 14.34
CA SER A 290 -10.47 22.77 15.69
C SER A 290 -9.20 21.98 16.02
N GLU A 291 -9.11 20.72 15.55
CA GLU A 291 -7.96 19.85 15.76
C GLU A 291 -6.77 20.30 14.91
N VAL A 292 -7.00 20.65 13.64
CA VAL A 292 -5.97 21.19 12.75
C VAL A 292 -5.35 22.44 13.36
N ARG A 293 -6.17 23.39 13.87
CA ARG A 293 -5.66 24.59 14.55
C ARG A 293 -4.85 24.26 15.81
N SER A 294 -5.31 23.30 16.60
CA SER A 294 -4.60 22.89 17.82
C SER A 294 -3.22 22.35 17.52
N GLU A 295 -3.12 21.45 16.54
CA GLU A 295 -1.84 20.86 16.17
C GLU A 295 -0.94 21.85 15.39
N SER A 296 -1.52 22.79 14.62
CA SER A 296 -0.75 23.89 14.01
C SER A 296 -0.09 24.78 15.07
N LEU A 297 -0.82 25.13 16.14
CA LEU A 297 -0.27 25.89 17.26
C LEU A 297 0.86 25.11 17.96
N ARG A 298 0.64 23.82 18.21
CA ARG A 298 1.65 22.96 18.82
C ARG A 298 2.93 22.89 17.96
N LEU A 299 2.79 22.77 16.65
CA LEU A 299 3.93 22.75 15.73
C LEU A 299 4.66 24.09 15.74
N LEU A 300 3.94 25.22 15.74
CA LEU A 300 4.54 26.56 15.83
C LEU A 300 5.29 26.78 17.14
N GLU A 301 4.83 26.22 18.26
CA GLU A 301 5.56 26.23 19.54
C GLU A 301 6.89 25.47 19.39
N ILE A 302 6.88 24.26 18.80
CA ILE A 302 8.09 23.45 18.56
C ILE A 302 9.09 24.22 17.69
N ILE A 303 8.62 24.87 16.61
CA ILE A 303 9.46 25.65 15.69
C ILE A 303 9.94 26.96 16.35
N GLY A 304 9.11 27.57 17.20
CA GLY A 304 9.37 28.87 17.79
C GLY A 304 10.26 28.87 19.04
N ASP A 305 10.35 27.73 19.72
CA ASP A 305 11.21 27.55 20.90
C ASP A 305 12.70 27.33 20.54
N ARG A 306 13.03 27.38 19.26
CA ARG A 306 14.39 27.21 18.71
C ARG A 306 14.80 28.41 17.87
#